data_ed62d85a25ff92d2465e71e9df816d39
#
_entry.id   ed62d85a25ff92d2465e71e9df816d39
#
_cell.length_a   1.000
_cell.length_b   1.000
_cell.length_c   1.000
_cell.angle_alpha   90.00
_cell.angle_beta   90.00
_cell.angle_gamma   90.00
#
_symmetry.space_group_name_H-M   'P 1'
#
loop_
_entity.id
_entity.type
_entity.pdbx_description
1 polymer ?
#
loop_
_entity_poly.entity_id
_entity_poly.type
_entity_poly.pdbx_seq_one_letter_code
_entity_poly.pdbx_strand_id
1 'polypeptide(L)' 'PITVNGDPVVLKNKKEYILVDVLDFYPFDLSVAKGNRLETLINGVSSDFTSPVHENDEVKIYWV' A
#
# COMPACT_ATOMS: atom_id res chain seq x y z
N PRO A 1 1.19 -12.72 -4.93
CA PRO A 1 0.75 -11.33 -5.07
C PRO A 1 0.15 -10.77 -3.78
N ILE A 2 0.03 -9.46 -3.72
CA ILE A 2 -0.69 -8.77 -2.66
C ILE A 2 -1.97 -8.19 -3.26
N THR A 3 -2.85 -7.66 -2.41
CA THR A 3 -3.96 -6.83 -2.87
C THR A 3 -3.79 -5.41 -2.33
N VAL A 4 -4.15 -4.43 -3.13
CA VAL A 4 -4.18 -3.03 -2.73
C VAL A 4 -5.57 -2.50 -3.02
N ASN A 5 -6.30 -2.14 -1.98
CA ASN A 5 -7.69 -1.69 -2.08
C ASN A 5 -8.56 -2.70 -2.86
N GLY A 6 -8.29 -4.00 -2.66
CA GLY A 6 -9.00 -5.07 -3.32
C GLY A 6 -8.47 -5.48 -4.70
N ASP A 7 -7.55 -4.73 -5.28
CA ASP A 7 -6.98 -5.04 -6.59
C ASP A 7 -5.71 -5.86 -6.45
N PRO A 8 -5.54 -6.95 -7.22
CA PRO A 8 -4.32 -7.74 -7.16
C PRO A 8 -3.15 -6.99 -7.77
N VAL A 9 -2.02 -7.04 -7.07
CA VAL A 9 -0.78 -6.38 -7.49
C VAL A 9 0.37 -7.37 -7.38
N VAL A 10 1.18 -7.47 -8.43
CA VAL A 10 2.37 -8.30 -8.43
C VAL A 10 3.58 -7.41 -8.22
N LEU A 11 4.31 -7.64 -7.13
CA LEU A 11 5.53 -6.90 -6.83
C LEU A 11 6.71 -7.56 -7.51
N LYS A 12 7.61 -6.75 -8.07
CA LYS A 12 8.76 -7.23 -8.85
C LYS A 12 10.02 -6.43 -8.48
N ASN A 13 11.18 -7.03 -8.83
CA ASN A 13 12.49 -6.38 -8.78
C ASN A 13 13.12 -6.26 -7.41
N LYS A 14 12.47 -6.75 -6.36
CA LYS A 14 13.03 -6.79 -5.01
C LYS A 14 12.62 -8.08 -4.31
N LYS A 15 13.39 -8.48 -3.30
CA LYS A 15 13.03 -9.60 -2.43
C LYS A 15 12.18 -9.13 -1.25
N GLU A 16 12.42 -7.90 -0.81
CA GLU A 16 11.71 -7.32 0.33
C GLU A 16 11.11 -5.98 -0.08
N TYR A 17 9.91 -5.70 0.40
CA TYR A 17 9.17 -4.49 0.05
C TYR A 17 8.70 -3.81 1.31
N ILE A 18 8.66 -2.47 1.26
CA ILE A 18 7.95 -1.66 2.23
C ILE A 18 6.77 -1.01 1.53
N LEU A 19 5.85 -0.44 2.29
CA LEU A 19 4.59 0.05 1.72
C LEU A 19 4.82 1.07 0.58
N VAL A 20 5.79 1.96 0.72
CA VAL A 20 6.05 2.97 -0.32
C VAL A 20 6.45 2.32 -1.65
N ASP A 21 7.10 1.15 -1.62
CA ASP A 21 7.46 0.42 -2.84
C ASP A 21 6.21 -0.03 -3.62
N VAL A 22 5.12 -0.30 -2.91
CA VAL A 22 3.86 -0.75 -3.53
C VAL A 22 3.31 0.32 -4.47
N LEU A 23 3.54 1.59 -4.17
CA LEU A 23 3.06 2.69 -4.99
C LEU A 23 3.72 2.76 -6.36
N ASP A 24 4.86 2.08 -6.56
CA ASP A 24 5.48 1.95 -7.87
C ASP A 24 4.66 1.05 -8.81
N PHE A 25 3.80 0.20 -8.24
CA PHE A 25 3.02 -0.78 -8.97
C PHE A 25 1.52 -0.52 -8.92
N TYR A 26 1.07 0.36 -8.02
CA TYR A 26 -0.35 0.68 -7.86
C TYR A 26 -0.51 2.20 -7.94
N PRO A 27 -1.24 2.71 -8.94
CA PRO A 27 -1.42 4.15 -9.10
C PRO A 27 -2.31 4.71 -7.99
N PHE A 28 -1.71 5.48 -7.10
CA PHE A 28 -2.44 6.20 -6.06
C PHE A 28 -1.96 7.64 -6.05
N ASP A 29 -2.86 8.59 -6.31
CA ASP A 29 -2.49 9.99 -6.41
C ASP A 29 -2.32 10.62 -5.03
N LEU A 30 -1.08 10.91 -4.67
CA LEU A 30 -0.73 11.60 -3.43
C LEU A 30 -0.67 13.12 -3.58
N SER A 31 -0.77 13.63 -4.82
CA SER A 31 -0.63 15.06 -5.09
C SER A 31 -1.86 15.87 -4.72
N VAL A 32 -3.01 15.21 -4.60
CA VAL A 32 -4.27 15.86 -4.25
C VAL A 32 -4.86 15.18 -3.01
N ALA A 33 -4.91 15.92 -1.90
CA ALA A 33 -5.52 15.42 -0.68
C ALA A 33 -7.04 15.37 -0.84
N LYS A 34 -7.62 14.20 -0.56
CA LYS A 34 -9.07 13.98 -0.61
C LYS A 34 -9.63 13.76 0.80
N GLY A 35 -8.90 14.21 1.81
CA GLY A 35 -9.28 14.11 3.20
C GLY A 35 -8.25 14.84 4.06
N ASN A 36 -8.35 14.68 5.37
CA ASN A 36 -7.47 15.36 6.31
C ASN A 36 -6.13 14.63 6.49
N ARG A 37 -6.12 13.32 6.27
CA ARG A 37 -4.92 12.51 6.39
C ARG A 37 -5.03 11.26 5.54
N LEU A 38 -3.90 10.66 5.26
CA LEU A 38 -3.80 9.40 4.54
C LEU A 38 -3.72 8.26 5.55
N GLU A 39 -4.58 7.27 5.39
CA GLU A 39 -4.59 6.08 6.23
C GLU A 39 -4.02 4.90 5.45
N THR A 40 -3.16 4.10 6.09
CA THR A 40 -2.63 2.88 5.50
C THR A 40 -2.83 1.71 6.47
N LEU A 41 -3.27 0.58 5.94
CA LEU A 41 -3.48 -0.65 6.70
C LEU A 41 -2.81 -1.81 5.98
N ILE A 42 -2.21 -2.71 6.74
CA ILE A 42 -1.72 -3.99 6.22
C ILE A 42 -2.40 -5.08 7.04
N ASN A 43 -3.20 -5.90 6.38
CA ASN A 43 -4.01 -6.95 7.01
C ASN A 43 -4.89 -6.38 8.12
N GLY A 44 -5.46 -5.21 7.91
CA GLY A 44 -6.34 -4.55 8.86
C GLY A 44 -5.64 -3.83 10.01
N VAL A 45 -4.31 -3.81 10.02
CA VAL A 45 -3.52 -3.19 11.09
C VAL A 45 -2.93 -1.87 10.59
N SER A 46 -3.04 -0.81 11.39
CA SER A 46 -2.46 0.49 11.06
C SER A 46 -0.97 0.37 10.75
N SER A 47 -0.56 1.01 9.68
CA SER A 47 0.81 0.93 9.18
C SER A 47 1.28 2.30 8.70
N ASP A 48 2.51 2.36 8.17
CA ASP A 48 3.05 3.56 7.55
C ASP A 48 3.84 3.18 6.28
N PHE A 49 4.42 4.18 5.62
CA PHE A 49 5.11 3.95 4.35
C PHE A 49 6.37 3.11 4.46
N THR A 50 6.91 2.95 5.66
CA THR A 50 8.10 2.12 5.91
C THR A 50 7.77 0.73 6.44
N SER A 51 6.48 0.43 6.63
CA SER A 51 6.06 -0.89 7.11
C SER A 51 6.36 -1.96 6.07
N PRO A 52 6.92 -3.11 6.48
CA PRO A 52 7.21 -4.19 5.54
C PRO A 52 5.94 -4.82 4.99
N VAL A 53 6.00 -5.21 3.72
CA VAL A 53 4.89 -5.87 3.02
C VAL A 53 5.36 -7.24 2.56
N HIS A 54 4.57 -8.26 2.83
CA HIS A 54 4.88 -9.66 2.53
C HIS A 54 3.91 -10.23 1.53
N GLU A 55 4.26 -11.38 0.97
CA GLU A 55 3.40 -12.10 0.03
C GLU A 55 2.03 -12.37 0.65
N ASN A 56 1.00 -12.18 -0.15
CA ASN A 56 -0.41 -12.36 0.22
C ASN A 56 -0.96 -11.33 1.21
N ASP A 57 -0.22 -10.26 1.50
CA ASP A 57 -0.73 -9.20 2.35
C ASP A 57 -1.87 -8.45 1.68
N GLU A 58 -2.83 -8.02 2.49
CA GLU A 58 -3.92 -7.15 2.07
C GLU A 58 -3.61 -5.71 2.51
N VAL A 59 -3.36 -4.85 1.54
CA VAL A 59 -3.01 -3.44 1.79
C VAL A 59 -4.20 -2.56 1.48
N LYS A 60 -4.45 -1.61 2.36
CA LYS A 60 -5.43 -0.54 2.10
C LYS A 60 -4.75 0.81 2.25
N ILE A 61 -5.04 1.71 1.33
CA ILE A 61 -4.52 3.08 1.34
C ILE A 61 -5.65 4.01 0.89
N TYR A 62 -6.02 4.97 1.74
CA TYR A 62 -7.16 5.83 1.47
C TYR A 62 -7.10 7.11 2.30
N TRP A 63 -7.84 8.11 1.84
CA TRP A 63 -7.97 9.39 2.55
C TRP A 63 -9.11 9.33 3.57
N VAL A 64 -8.88 9.93 4.74
CA VAL A 64 -9.92 10.10 5.78
C VAL A 64 -10.10 11.56 6.15
#